data_317b4c0dab017dcf31c1c74f54a9a1b6
#
_entry.id   317b4c0dab017dcf31c1c74f54a9a1b6
#
_cell.length_a   1.000
_cell.length_b   1.000
_cell.length_c   1.000
_cell.angle_alpha   90.00
_cell.angle_beta   90.00
_cell.angle_gamma   90.00
#
_symmetry.space_group_name_H-M   'P 1'
#
loop_
_entity.id
_entity.type
_entity.pdbx_description
1 polymer ?
#
loop_
_entity_poly.entity_id
_entity_poly.type
_entity_poly.pdbx_seq_one_letter_code
_entity_poly.pdbx_strand_id
1 'polypeptide(L)'
;MFISKILINKLIFYIENQWDVHNSKPIINIYHLYSDILPKHFIDILNKKISHCIINYLNKNYHFIFSKNEKTEKDLKIHLWIHPLLDILSLDSLADILRFIEQKIENSIKTWNINNSDESQLLINLLSPWTKLFGEEFWKNLYKKFFSPKIHEMFSELYLDVHEKIENIHCIKLIFELKENKIIPSKKCTKIIKNDFIEKLNFFIKNFMKKNKNNYNCDKNKDIIIWYSNIINYFKTKKNLYEDIKNSLNDCLILLNINENII
;
A
#
# COMPACT_ATOMS: atom_id res chain seq x y z
N MET A 1 -44.17 12.41 -18.64
CA MET A 1 -43.41 11.43 -19.46
C MET A 1 -42.64 12.06 -20.62
N PHE A 2 -43.17 13.00 -21.41
CA PHE A 2 -42.45 13.67 -22.51
C PHE A 2 -41.32 14.57 -22.04
N ILE A 3 -41.56 15.41 -21.02
CA ILE A 3 -40.57 16.34 -20.44
C ILE A 3 -39.39 15.56 -19.84
N SER A 4 -39.65 14.44 -19.17
CA SER A 4 -38.60 13.59 -18.58
C SER A 4 -37.69 12.99 -19.65
N LYS A 5 -38.20 12.63 -20.84
CA LYS A 5 -37.38 12.15 -21.97
C LYS A 5 -36.47 13.23 -22.54
N ILE A 6 -36.96 14.45 -22.66
CA ILE A 6 -36.14 15.59 -23.15
C ILE A 6 -35.05 15.90 -22.17
N LEU A 7 -35.38 15.93 -20.88
CA LEU A 7 -34.42 16.21 -19.80
C LEU A 7 -33.34 15.14 -19.76
N ILE A 8 -33.69 13.86 -19.75
CA ILE A 8 -32.72 12.77 -19.70
C ILE A 8 -31.74 12.81 -20.88
N ASN A 9 -32.23 13.08 -22.10
CA ASN A 9 -31.33 13.18 -23.25
C ASN A 9 -30.34 14.34 -23.14
N LYS A 10 -30.76 15.48 -22.59
CA LYS A 10 -29.86 16.61 -22.33
C LYS A 10 -28.81 16.28 -21.23
N LEU A 11 -29.21 15.59 -20.16
CA LEU A 11 -28.31 15.15 -19.10
C LEU A 11 -27.30 14.12 -19.61
N ILE A 12 -27.74 13.16 -20.42
CA ILE A 12 -26.84 12.18 -21.06
C ILE A 12 -25.84 12.90 -21.95
N PHE A 13 -26.31 13.82 -22.83
CA PHE A 13 -25.41 14.59 -23.68
C PHE A 13 -24.37 15.37 -22.89
N TYR A 14 -24.78 16.01 -21.79
CA TYR A 14 -23.87 16.72 -20.90
C TYR A 14 -22.82 15.78 -20.30
N ILE A 15 -23.24 14.62 -19.76
CA ILE A 15 -22.34 13.63 -19.14
C ILE A 15 -21.33 13.08 -20.14
N GLU A 16 -21.76 12.81 -21.36
CA GLU A 16 -20.90 12.19 -22.38
C GLU A 16 -19.95 13.17 -23.08
N ASN A 17 -20.32 14.46 -23.18
CA ASN A 17 -19.61 15.40 -24.05
C ASN A 17 -19.05 16.65 -23.34
N GLN A 18 -19.56 16.99 -22.17
CA GLN A 18 -19.22 18.26 -21.50
C GLN A 18 -18.70 18.10 -20.08
N TRP A 19 -19.00 16.98 -19.42
CA TRP A 19 -18.57 16.75 -18.05
C TRP A 19 -17.07 16.42 -17.95
N ASP A 20 -16.37 17.19 -17.12
CA ASP A 20 -15.03 16.84 -16.70
C ASP A 20 -15.10 15.83 -15.54
N VAL A 21 -14.61 14.61 -15.78
CA VAL A 21 -14.66 13.48 -14.85
C VAL A 21 -13.96 13.78 -13.52
N HIS A 22 -12.94 14.67 -13.52
CA HIS A 22 -12.24 15.08 -12.29
C HIS A 22 -13.08 16.02 -11.41
N ASN A 23 -14.16 16.58 -11.93
CA ASN A 23 -15.06 17.44 -11.19
C ASN A 23 -16.37 16.72 -10.89
N SER A 24 -16.48 16.10 -9.72
CA SER A 24 -17.70 15.39 -9.30
C SER A 24 -18.88 16.30 -8.98
N LYS A 25 -18.64 17.59 -8.65
CA LYS A 25 -19.70 18.53 -8.19
C LYS A 25 -20.90 18.65 -9.14
N PRO A 26 -20.74 18.81 -10.48
CA PRO A 26 -21.89 18.90 -11.38
C PRO A 26 -22.77 17.66 -11.33
N ILE A 27 -22.20 16.47 -11.22
CA ILE A 27 -22.95 15.22 -11.15
C ILE A 27 -23.71 15.14 -9.82
N ILE A 28 -23.07 15.49 -8.71
CA ILE A 28 -23.73 15.56 -7.39
C ILE A 28 -24.91 16.52 -7.43
N ASN A 29 -24.75 17.70 -8.01
CA ASN A 29 -25.83 18.65 -8.18
C ASN A 29 -26.98 18.14 -9.03
N ILE A 30 -26.69 17.42 -10.13
CA ILE A 30 -27.72 16.78 -10.96
C ILE A 30 -28.51 15.78 -10.12
N TYR A 31 -27.87 14.97 -9.31
CA TYR A 31 -28.56 14.02 -8.43
C TYR A 31 -29.43 14.71 -7.40
N HIS A 32 -28.93 15.73 -6.69
CA HIS A 32 -29.71 16.48 -5.70
C HIS A 32 -30.94 17.18 -6.31
N LEU A 33 -30.82 17.64 -7.55
CA LEU A 33 -31.94 18.33 -8.23
C LEU A 33 -32.98 17.38 -8.82
N TYR A 34 -32.58 16.20 -9.27
CA TYR A 34 -33.44 15.37 -10.14
C TYR A 34 -33.70 13.96 -9.60
N SER A 35 -33.07 13.49 -8.53
CA SER A 35 -33.28 12.14 -7.97
C SER A 35 -34.74 11.87 -7.59
N ASP A 36 -35.41 12.87 -7.03
CA ASP A 36 -36.79 12.77 -6.55
C ASP A 36 -37.81 13.02 -7.65
N ILE A 37 -37.40 13.63 -8.76
CA ILE A 37 -38.27 14.05 -9.87
C ILE A 37 -38.26 13.02 -11.02
N LEU A 38 -37.08 12.43 -11.28
CA LEU A 38 -36.93 11.48 -12.38
C LEU A 38 -37.38 10.08 -11.96
N PRO A 39 -38.12 9.36 -12.84
CA PRO A 39 -38.38 7.95 -12.65
C PRO A 39 -37.10 7.14 -12.45
N LYS A 40 -37.13 6.13 -11.57
CA LYS A 40 -35.98 5.29 -11.21
C LYS A 40 -35.19 4.76 -12.40
N HIS A 41 -35.90 4.30 -13.45
CA HIS A 41 -35.21 3.79 -14.64
C HIS A 41 -34.35 4.83 -15.38
N PHE A 42 -34.66 6.14 -15.26
CA PHE A 42 -33.83 7.20 -15.83
C PHE A 42 -32.59 7.45 -14.95
N ILE A 43 -32.74 7.36 -13.63
CA ILE A 43 -31.61 7.42 -12.72
C ILE A 43 -30.63 6.26 -12.96
N ASP A 44 -31.17 5.04 -13.21
CA ASP A 44 -30.32 3.87 -13.54
C ASP A 44 -29.59 4.07 -14.88
N ILE A 45 -30.18 4.71 -15.86
CA ILE A 45 -29.52 5.06 -17.12
C ILE A 45 -28.41 6.08 -16.87
N LEU A 46 -28.65 7.14 -16.06
CA LEU A 46 -27.62 8.12 -15.71
C LEU A 46 -26.44 7.46 -14.97
N ASN A 47 -26.72 6.60 -14.00
CA ASN A 47 -25.70 5.85 -13.25
C ASN A 47 -24.78 5.06 -14.19
N LYS A 48 -25.36 4.32 -15.14
CA LYS A 48 -24.60 3.55 -16.13
C LYS A 48 -23.74 4.45 -17.03
N LYS A 49 -24.28 5.61 -17.45
CA LYS A 49 -23.53 6.56 -18.29
C LYS A 49 -22.38 7.19 -17.55
N ILE A 50 -22.57 7.60 -16.30
CA ILE A 50 -21.52 8.14 -15.43
C ILE A 50 -20.41 7.10 -15.21
N SER A 51 -20.79 5.87 -14.82
CA SER A 51 -19.86 4.76 -14.65
C SER A 51 -19.05 4.51 -15.92
N HIS A 52 -19.71 4.47 -17.08
CA HIS A 52 -19.04 4.27 -18.37
C HIS A 52 -18.05 5.39 -18.71
N CYS A 53 -18.41 6.66 -18.46
CA CYS A 53 -17.50 7.80 -18.68
C CYS A 53 -16.26 7.70 -17.77
N ILE A 54 -16.45 7.36 -16.49
CA ILE A 54 -15.36 7.17 -15.52
C ILE A 54 -14.43 6.03 -15.99
N ILE A 55 -14.98 4.87 -16.31
CA ILE A 55 -14.20 3.69 -16.75
C ILE A 55 -13.44 4.00 -18.05
N ASN A 56 -14.09 4.64 -19.02
CA ASN A 56 -13.44 5.03 -20.27
C ASN A 56 -12.30 6.03 -20.04
N TYR A 57 -12.50 7.01 -19.16
CA TYR A 57 -11.45 7.95 -18.78
C TYR A 57 -10.27 7.21 -18.16
N LEU A 58 -10.53 6.38 -17.14
CA LEU A 58 -9.51 5.58 -16.47
C LEU A 58 -8.79 4.64 -17.43
N ASN A 59 -9.50 4.07 -18.41
CA ASN A 59 -8.89 3.18 -19.38
C ASN A 59 -7.91 3.89 -20.32
N LYS A 60 -8.30 5.07 -20.79
CA LYS A 60 -7.50 5.85 -21.77
C LYS A 60 -6.32 6.58 -21.13
N ASN A 61 -6.50 7.11 -19.93
CA ASN A 61 -5.57 8.06 -19.33
C ASN A 61 -4.80 7.49 -18.14
N TYR A 62 -5.26 6.35 -17.61
CA TYR A 62 -4.73 5.81 -16.38
C TYR A 62 -3.73 4.69 -16.67
N HIS A 63 -2.50 5.09 -16.84
CA HIS A 63 -1.36 4.18 -16.85
C HIS A 63 -0.55 4.43 -15.60
N PHE A 64 -0.64 3.51 -14.62
CA PHE A 64 0.30 3.49 -13.51
C PHE A 64 1.69 3.19 -14.04
N ILE A 65 2.41 4.23 -14.37
CA ILE A 65 3.83 4.16 -14.55
C ILE A 65 4.40 4.92 -13.35
N PHE A 66 5.17 4.26 -12.51
CA PHE A 66 5.90 4.88 -11.40
C PHE A 66 7.00 5.84 -11.89
N SER A 67 6.79 6.50 -13.03
CA SER A 67 7.73 7.47 -13.57
C SER A 67 7.37 8.88 -13.06
N LYS A 68 8.38 9.66 -12.76
CA LYS A 68 8.32 11.04 -12.22
C LYS A 68 7.67 12.09 -13.14
N ASN A 69 6.78 11.72 -14.05
CA ASN A 69 6.13 12.67 -14.94
C ASN A 69 4.94 13.35 -14.24
N GLU A 70 4.76 14.65 -14.42
CA GLU A 70 3.69 15.49 -13.81
C GLU A 70 2.26 14.94 -13.98
N LYS A 71 2.01 14.14 -15.01
CA LYS A 71 0.73 13.46 -15.22
C LYS A 71 0.38 12.44 -14.12
N THR A 72 1.39 11.84 -13.50
CA THR A 72 1.23 10.78 -12.49
C THR A 72 0.66 11.32 -11.17
N GLU A 73 0.91 12.57 -10.81
CA GLU A 73 0.42 13.13 -9.54
C GLU A 73 -1.11 13.33 -9.53
N LYS A 74 -1.71 13.74 -10.66
CA LYS A 74 -3.17 13.86 -10.80
C LYS A 74 -3.83 12.48 -10.81
N ASP A 75 -3.19 11.50 -11.44
CA ASP A 75 -3.69 10.13 -11.52
C ASP A 75 -3.65 9.41 -10.17
N LEU A 76 -2.67 9.71 -9.31
CA LEU A 76 -2.61 9.19 -7.94
C LEU A 76 -3.76 9.69 -7.05
N LYS A 77 -4.42 10.80 -7.42
CA LYS A 77 -5.50 11.43 -6.65
C LYS A 77 -6.91 11.02 -7.12
N ILE A 78 -7.08 9.89 -7.80
CA ILE A 78 -8.38 9.39 -8.29
C ILE A 78 -9.45 9.38 -7.20
N HIS A 79 -9.09 9.01 -5.99
CA HIS A 79 -9.99 8.98 -4.86
C HIS A 79 -10.66 10.34 -4.60
N LEU A 80 -10.00 11.46 -4.90
CA LEU A 80 -10.56 12.80 -4.63
C LEU A 80 -11.80 13.12 -5.46
N TRP A 81 -11.92 12.54 -6.65
CA TRP A 81 -13.07 12.80 -7.51
C TRP A 81 -14.03 11.60 -7.64
N ILE A 82 -13.60 10.39 -7.28
CA ILE A 82 -14.48 9.20 -7.22
C ILE A 82 -15.20 9.10 -5.88
N HIS A 83 -14.52 9.29 -4.74
CA HIS A 83 -15.15 9.14 -3.42
C HIS A 83 -16.42 9.98 -3.25
N PRO A 84 -16.49 11.25 -3.71
CA PRO A 84 -17.74 12.02 -3.61
C PRO A 84 -18.92 11.44 -4.40
N LEU A 85 -18.68 10.54 -5.36
CA LEU A 85 -19.71 9.89 -6.15
C LEU A 85 -20.25 8.59 -5.52
N LEU A 86 -19.57 8.07 -4.47
CA LEU A 86 -19.93 6.80 -3.84
C LEU A 86 -21.33 6.81 -3.22
N ASP A 87 -21.77 7.96 -2.70
CA ASP A 87 -23.04 8.09 -2.01
C ASP A 87 -24.24 8.27 -2.97
N ILE A 88 -23.97 8.57 -4.24
CA ILE A 88 -25.03 8.89 -5.22
C ILE A 88 -25.18 7.84 -6.30
N LEU A 89 -24.15 7.07 -6.60
CA LEU A 89 -24.20 6.03 -7.63
C LEU A 89 -24.88 4.75 -7.12
N SER A 90 -25.57 4.04 -8.00
CA SER A 90 -26.11 2.72 -7.69
C SER A 90 -24.99 1.71 -7.38
N LEU A 91 -25.30 0.71 -6.55
CA LEU A 91 -24.35 -0.34 -6.16
C LEU A 91 -23.74 -1.05 -7.36
N ASP A 92 -24.53 -1.33 -8.41
CA ASP A 92 -24.03 -2.00 -9.63
C ASP A 92 -23.01 -1.13 -10.37
N SER A 93 -23.32 0.17 -10.54
CA SER A 93 -22.41 1.12 -11.21
C SER A 93 -21.13 1.36 -10.41
N LEU A 94 -21.23 1.37 -9.08
CA LEU A 94 -20.07 1.42 -8.18
C LEU A 94 -19.22 0.16 -8.27
N ALA A 95 -19.85 -1.01 -8.28
CA ALA A 95 -19.15 -2.29 -8.40
C ALA A 95 -18.31 -2.36 -9.68
N ASP A 96 -18.83 -1.86 -10.80
CA ASP A 96 -18.08 -1.81 -12.06
C ASP A 96 -16.87 -0.89 -11.98
N ILE A 97 -17.02 0.32 -11.41
CA ILE A 97 -15.93 1.27 -11.21
C ILE A 97 -14.85 0.68 -10.27
N LEU A 98 -15.28 0.14 -9.12
CA LEU A 98 -14.37 -0.41 -8.12
C LEU A 98 -13.60 -1.62 -8.67
N ARG A 99 -14.28 -2.53 -9.39
CA ARG A 99 -13.62 -3.67 -10.06
C ARG A 99 -12.55 -3.20 -11.05
N PHE A 100 -12.82 -2.13 -11.79
CA PHE A 100 -11.84 -1.57 -12.70
C PHE A 100 -10.63 -0.99 -11.95
N ILE A 101 -10.86 -0.29 -10.83
CA ILE A 101 -9.79 0.24 -9.97
C ILE A 101 -8.97 -0.90 -9.34
N GLU A 102 -9.61 -1.98 -8.88
CA GLU A 102 -8.92 -3.17 -8.37
C GLU A 102 -7.95 -3.74 -9.41
N GLN A 103 -8.40 -3.89 -10.66
CA GLN A 103 -7.54 -4.37 -11.75
C GLN A 103 -6.35 -3.42 -12.01
N LYS A 104 -6.57 -2.11 -11.96
CA LYS A 104 -5.49 -1.13 -12.12
C LYS A 104 -4.50 -1.18 -10.95
N ILE A 105 -4.95 -1.33 -9.72
CA ILE A 105 -4.12 -1.54 -8.53
C ILE A 105 -3.28 -2.80 -8.68
N GLU A 106 -3.89 -3.94 -9.05
CA GLU A 106 -3.15 -5.19 -9.27
C GLU A 106 -2.03 -5.03 -10.31
N ASN A 107 -2.34 -4.37 -11.42
CA ASN A 107 -1.36 -4.14 -12.49
C ASN A 107 -0.22 -3.22 -12.03
N SER A 108 -0.52 -2.22 -11.21
CA SER A 108 0.51 -1.34 -10.64
C SER A 108 1.46 -2.09 -9.73
N ILE A 109 0.94 -2.95 -8.85
CA ILE A 109 1.78 -3.73 -7.94
C ILE A 109 2.64 -4.75 -8.71
N LYS A 110 2.16 -5.29 -9.84
CA LYS A 110 2.97 -6.17 -10.68
C LYS A 110 4.24 -5.48 -11.19
N THR A 111 4.13 -4.23 -11.64
CA THR A 111 5.23 -3.45 -12.22
C THR A 111 6.07 -2.73 -11.18
N TRP A 112 5.61 -2.63 -9.93
CA TRP A 112 6.29 -1.95 -8.84
C TRP A 112 7.64 -2.59 -8.52
N ASN A 113 8.68 -1.76 -8.49
CA ASN A 113 9.99 -2.14 -7.98
C ASN A 113 10.05 -1.88 -6.47
N ILE A 114 9.98 -2.95 -5.67
CA ILE A 114 9.96 -2.88 -4.21
C ILE A 114 11.25 -2.28 -3.61
N ASN A 115 12.37 -2.38 -4.31
CA ASN A 115 13.66 -1.84 -3.86
C ASN A 115 13.79 -0.33 -4.14
N ASN A 116 12.84 0.27 -4.86
CA ASN A 116 12.81 1.71 -5.12
C ASN A 116 11.92 2.41 -4.07
N SER A 117 12.52 3.24 -3.21
CA SER A 117 11.81 3.95 -2.15
C SER A 117 10.76 4.93 -2.66
N ASP A 118 11.06 5.64 -3.78
CA ASP A 118 10.13 6.61 -4.36
C ASP A 118 8.90 5.91 -4.92
N GLU A 119 9.09 4.79 -5.63
CA GLU A 119 7.98 3.97 -6.13
C GLU A 119 7.15 3.38 -4.99
N SER A 120 7.81 2.95 -3.91
CA SER A 120 7.13 2.43 -2.73
C SER A 120 6.25 3.49 -2.06
N GLN A 121 6.74 4.72 -1.93
CA GLN A 121 5.96 5.84 -1.40
C GLN A 121 4.77 6.19 -2.32
N LEU A 122 4.98 6.20 -3.63
CA LEU A 122 3.90 6.43 -4.60
C LEU A 122 2.83 5.35 -4.52
N LEU A 123 3.23 4.07 -4.40
CA LEU A 123 2.31 2.95 -4.23
C LEU A 123 1.48 3.07 -2.94
N ILE A 124 2.12 3.42 -1.82
CA ILE A 124 1.42 3.61 -0.54
C ILE A 124 0.39 4.73 -0.65
N ASN A 125 0.77 5.87 -1.25
CA ASN A 125 -0.13 7.01 -1.47
C ASN A 125 -1.32 6.64 -2.37
N LEU A 126 -1.09 5.76 -3.34
CA LEU A 126 -2.14 5.23 -4.18
C LEU A 126 -3.13 4.35 -3.42
N LEU A 127 -2.60 3.40 -2.61
CA LEU A 127 -3.40 2.36 -1.98
C LEU A 127 -4.14 2.84 -0.73
N SER A 128 -3.53 3.73 0.05
CA SER A 128 -4.05 4.13 1.37
C SER A 128 -5.48 4.68 1.34
N PRO A 129 -5.93 5.47 0.34
CA PRO A 129 -7.31 5.95 0.29
C PRO A 129 -8.36 4.85 0.12
N TRP A 130 -7.97 3.71 -0.43
CA TRP A 130 -8.87 2.58 -0.75
C TRP A 130 -8.98 1.55 0.37
N THR A 131 -8.16 1.67 1.43
CA THR A 131 -8.08 0.65 2.50
C THR A 131 -9.39 0.44 3.25
N LYS A 132 -10.29 1.43 3.25
CA LYS A 132 -11.61 1.34 3.88
C LYS A 132 -12.72 0.89 2.92
N LEU A 133 -12.51 1.01 1.61
CA LEU A 133 -13.51 0.72 0.59
C LEU A 133 -13.48 -0.72 0.13
N PHE A 134 -12.28 -1.24 -0.11
CA PHE A 134 -12.14 -2.63 -0.52
C PHE A 134 -12.22 -3.56 0.70
N GLY A 135 -12.95 -4.66 0.53
CA GLY A 135 -13.14 -5.67 1.57
C GLY A 135 -11.84 -6.41 1.94
N GLU A 136 -11.84 -7.05 3.13
CA GLU A 136 -10.67 -7.81 3.62
C GLU A 136 -10.18 -8.88 2.64
N GLU A 137 -11.08 -9.50 1.88
CA GLU A 137 -10.73 -10.54 0.91
C GLU A 137 -9.87 -9.99 -0.23
N PHE A 138 -10.18 -8.79 -0.72
CA PHE A 138 -9.34 -8.11 -1.72
C PHE A 138 -7.92 -7.91 -1.19
N TRP A 139 -7.76 -7.32 0.01
CA TRP A 139 -6.44 -7.07 0.61
C TRP A 139 -5.67 -8.35 0.90
N LYS A 140 -6.35 -9.40 1.35
CA LYS A 140 -5.76 -10.71 1.60
C LYS A 140 -5.24 -11.36 0.31
N ASN A 141 -6.00 -11.28 -0.77
CA ASN A 141 -5.60 -11.79 -2.08
C ASN A 141 -4.45 -10.98 -2.66
N LEU A 142 -4.51 -9.65 -2.58
CA LEU A 142 -3.46 -8.74 -3.01
C LEU A 142 -2.14 -9.02 -2.27
N TYR A 143 -2.21 -9.15 -0.94
CA TYR A 143 -1.06 -9.52 -0.13
C TYR A 143 -0.47 -10.87 -0.56
N LYS A 144 -1.29 -11.90 -0.65
CA LYS A 144 -0.82 -13.27 -0.97
C LYS A 144 -0.20 -13.34 -2.36
N LYS A 145 -0.83 -12.68 -3.34
CA LYS A 145 -0.47 -12.80 -4.76
C LYS A 145 0.72 -11.93 -5.16
N PHE A 146 0.85 -10.75 -4.56
CA PHE A 146 1.83 -9.76 -5.01
C PHE A 146 2.80 -9.28 -3.92
N PHE A 147 2.30 -8.88 -2.75
CA PHE A 147 3.18 -8.32 -1.70
C PHE A 147 4.09 -9.38 -1.10
N SER A 148 3.54 -10.53 -0.71
CA SER A 148 4.32 -11.55 -0.01
C SER A 148 5.52 -12.05 -0.81
N PRO A 149 5.41 -12.40 -2.12
CA PRO A 149 6.58 -12.80 -2.91
C PRO A 149 7.63 -11.71 -3.03
N LYS A 150 7.23 -10.47 -3.36
CA LYS A 150 8.16 -9.33 -3.51
C LYS A 150 8.86 -8.98 -2.20
N ILE A 151 8.14 -9.00 -1.07
CA ILE A 151 8.71 -8.75 0.24
C ILE A 151 9.73 -9.84 0.60
N HIS A 152 9.41 -11.09 0.36
CA HIS A 152 10.33 -12.19 0.62
C HIS A 152 11.60 -12.08 -0.24
N GLU A 153 11.47 -11.77 -1.53
CA GLU A 153 12.58 -11.50 -2.45
C GLU A 153 13.46 -10.36 -1.92
N MET A 154 12.86 -9.21 -1.57
CA MET A 154 13.56 -8.05 -1.01
C MET A 154 14.38 -8.41 0.24
N PHE A 155 13.83 -9.19 1.17
CA PHE A 155 14.58 -9.63 2.36
C PHE A 155 15.66 -10.67 2.01
N SER A 156 15.45 -11.51 1.01
CA SER A 156 16.48 -12.48 0.58
C SER A 156 17.72 -11.77 0.02
N GLU A 157 17.53 -10.67 -0.68
CA GLU A 157 18.60 -9.83 -1.26
C GLU A 157 19.21 -8.83 -0.26
N LEU A 158 18.59 -8.66 0.92
CA LEU A 158 19.05 -7.71 1.92
C LEU A 158 20.50 -7.98 2.33
N TYR A 159 21.35 -6.98 2.17
CA TYR A 159 22.69 -6.94 2.75
C TYR A 159 22.67 -6.16 4.07
N LEU A 160 23.20 -6.74 5.14
CA LEU A 160 23.29 -6.09 6.45
C LEU A 160 24.72 -5.59 6.69
N ASP A 161 24.84 -4.36 7.16
CA ASP A 161 26.11 -3.73 7.54
C ASP A 161 26.02 -3.24 8.99
N VAL A 162 27.05 -3.53 9.79
CA VAL A 162 27.14 -3.11 11.21
C VAL A 162 27.24 -1.59 11.39
N HIS A 163 27.55 -0.85 10.33
CA HIS A 163 27.62 0.60 10.36
C HIS A 163 26.32 1.26 9.91
N GLU A 164 25.38 0.50 9.38
CA GLU A 164 24.09 1.02 8.94
C GLU A 164 23.08 1.06 10.10
N LYS A 165 22.38 2.19 10.24
CA LYS A 165 21.28 2.33 11.20
C LYS A 165 20.06 1.57 10.71
N ILE A 166 19.40 0.82 11.60
CA ILE A 166 18.22 0.04 11.26
C ILE A 166 17.08 0.89 10.64
N GLU A 167 16.96 2.14 11.05
CA GLU A 167 15.97 3.09 10.54
C GLU A 167 16.16 3.40 9.06
N ASN A 168 17.38 3.24 8.55
CA ASN A 168 17.73 3.48 7.15
C ASN A 168 17.55 2.23 6.27
N ILE A 169 17.34 1.06 6.88
CA ILE A 169 17.12 -0.19 6.15
C ILE A 169 15.76 -0.09 5.45
N HIS A 170 15.79 0.08 4.14
CA HIS A 170 14.59 0.29 3.31
C HIS A 170 13.49 -0.74 3.55
N CYS A 171 13.85 -2.03 3.64
CA CYS A 171 12.89 -3.11 3.89
C CYS A 171 12.09 -2.92 5.17
N ILE A 172 12.77 -2.54 6.26
CA ILE A 172 12.15 -2.34 7.57
C ILE A 172 11.21 -1.13 7.52
N LYS A 173 11.69 -0.01 6.97
CA LYS A 173 10.88 1.20 6.79
C LYS A 173 9.62 0.92 5.99
N LEU A 174 9.75 0.27 4.83
CA LEU A 174 8.63 -0.07 3.96
C LEU A 174 7.57 -0.94 4.66
N ILE A 175 7.98 -1.97 5.40
CA ILE A 175 7.03 -2.84 6.12
C ILE A 175 6.24 -2.07 7.17
N PHE A 176 6.88 -1.12 7.88
CA PHE A 176 6.17 -0.28 8.84
C PHE A 176 5.22 0.71 8.15
N GLU A 177 5.63 1.34 7.07
CA GLU A 177 4.78 2.24 6.28
C GLU A 177 3.55 1.52 5.73
N LEU A 178 3.71 0.31 5.17
CA LEU A 178 2.60 -0.52 4.71
C LEU A 178 1.63 -0.89 5.85
N LYS A 179 2.15 -1.16 7.05
CA LYS A 179 1.34 -1.44 8.25
C LYS A 179 0.59 -0.19 8.73
N GLU A 180 1.28 0.96 8.84
CA GLU A 180 0.71 2.22 9.34
C GLU A 180 -0.42 2.70 8.43
N ASN A 181 -0.27 2.51 7.12
CA ASN A 181 -1.30 2.79 6.11
C ASN A 181 -2.37 1.69 5.98
N LYS A 182 -2.36 0.65 6.85
CA LYS A 182 -3.33 -0.45 6.87
C LYS A 182 -3.40 -1.29 5.60
N ILE A 183 -2.36 -1.25 4.77
CA ILE A 183 -2.23 -2.06 3.56
C ILE A 183 -1.89 -3.51 3.94
N ILE A 184 -1.03 -3.68 4.96
CA ILE A 184 -0.69 -4.99 5.52
C ILE A 184 -1.18 -5.09 6.97
N PRO A 185 -1.89 -6.16 7.35
CA PRO A 185 -2.32 -6.39 8.72
C PRO A 185 -1.14 -6.52 9.70
N SER A 186 -1.29 -6.01 10.93
CA SER A 186 -0.22 -6.06 11.96
C SER A 186 0.34 -7.46 12.18
N LYS A 187 -0.52 -8.49 12.23
CA LYS A 187 -0.09 -9.89 12.36
C LYS A 187 0.82 -10.36 11.22
N LYS A 188 0.59 -9.87 9.99
CA LYS A 188 1.45 -10.18 8.83
C LYS A 188 2.78 -9.45 8.94
N CYS A 189 2.78 -8.18 9.35
CA CYS A 189 3.99 -7.42 9.61
C CYS A 189 4.89 -8.14 10.64
N THR A 190 4.33 -8.56 11.78
CA THR A 190 5.05 -9.33 12.80
C THR A 190 5.68 -10.60 12.21
N LYS A 191 4.91 -11.35 11.40
CA LYS A 191 5.40 -12.58 10.77
C LYS A 191 6.55 -12.33 9.81
N ILE A 192 6.47 -11.28 9.01
CA ILE A 192 7.55 -10.87 8.08
C ILE A 192 8.81 -10.53 8.87
N ILE A 193 8.69 -9.65 9.87
CA ILE A 193 9.86 -9.26 10.69
C ILE A 193 10.50 -10.49 11.36
N LYS A 194 9.69 -11.40 11.89
CA LYS A 194 10.20 -12.60 12.57
C LYS A 194 10.88 -13.58 11.60
N ASN A 195 10.22 -13.91 10.49
CA ASN A 195 10.66 -15.00 9.62
C ASN A 195 11.66 -14.55 8.55
N ASP A 196 11.54 -13.30 8.06
CA ASP A 196 12.41 -12.83 6.98
C ASP A 196 13.57 -12.00 7.54
N PHE A 197 13.30 -10.98 8.36
CA PHE A 197 14.36 -10.11 8.88
C PHE A 197 15.20 -10.76 9.99
N ILE A 198 14.58 -11.33 11.05
CA ILE A 198 15.33 -11.88 12.18
C ILE A 198 16.09 -13.15 11.77
N GLU A 199 15.56 -13.96 10.88
CA GLU A 199 16.32 -15.11 10.32
C GLU A 199 17.55 -14.64 9.55
N LYS A 200 17.41 -13.58 8.73
CA LYS A 200 18.54 -12.96 8.03
C LYS A 200 19.56 -12.38 9.00
N LEU A 201 19.09 -11.71 10.06
CA LEU A 201 19.92 -11.15 11.12
C LEU A 201 20.72 -12.27 11.84
N ASN A 202 20.06 -13.35 12.22
CA ASN A 202 20.69 -14.52 12.81
C ASN A 202 21.79 -15.11 11.92
N PHE A 203 21.50 -15.24 10.63
CA PHE A 203 22.48 -15.74 9.65
C PHE A 203 23.68 -14.80 9.52
N PHE A 204 23.43 -13.49 9.46
CA PHE A 204 24.50 -12.49 9.41
C PHE A 204 25.39 -12.56 10.64
N ILE A 205 24.83 -12.56 11.85
CA ILE A 205 25.58 -12.64 13.12
C ILE A 205 26.43 -13.92 13.18
N LYS A 206 25.84 -15.07 12.85
CA LYS A 206 26.59 -16.35 12.82
C LYS A 206 27.79 -16.30 11.88
N ASN A 207 27.64 -15.74 10.70
CA ASN A 207 28.74 -15.62 9.74
C ASN A 207 29.78 -14.60 10.18
N PHE A 208 29.38 -13.49 10.75
CA PHE A 208 30.28 -12.48 11.30
C PHE A 208 31.13 -13.06 12.42
N MET A 209 30.53 -13.77 13.37
CA MET A 209 31.25 -14.41 14.49
C MET A 209 32.21 -15.51 14.00
N LYS A 210 31.80 -16.30 12.98
CA LYS A 210 32.70 -17.33 12.39
C LYS A 210 33.93 -16.71 11.74
N LYS A 211 33.77 -15.62 10.98
CA LYS A 211 34.87 -14.93 10.29
C LYS A 211 35.86 -14.29 11.28
N ASN A 212 35.38 -13.82 12.43
CA ASN A 212 36.17 -13.10 13.43
C ASN A 212 36.70 -13.99 14.55
N LYS A 213 36.35 -15.28 14.62
CA LYS A 213 36.91 -16.21 15.61
C LYS A 213 38.41 -16.34 15.56
N ASN A 214 39.05 -16.16 14.40
CA ASN A 214 40.50 -16.27 14.22
C ASN A 214 41.23 -14.92 14.32
N ASN A 215 40.50 -13.82 14.37
CA ASN A 215 41.06 -12.48 14.55
C ASN A 215 40.69 -11.97 15.94
N TYR A 216 41.67 -11.94 16.87
CA TYR A 216 41.51 -11.36 18.20
C TYR A 216 41.29 -9.82 18.19
N ASN A 217 40.58 -9.28 17.18
CA ASN A 217 40.22 -7.88 17.10
C ASN A 217 39.03 -7.61 18.03
N CYS A 218 39.31 -7.27 19.28
CA CYS A 218 38.31 -6.95 20.31
C CYS A 218 37.36 -5.80 19.88
N ASP A 219 37.82 -4.91 19.00
CA ASP A 219 37.03 -3.74 18.56
C ASP A 219 35.90 -4.11 17.59
N LYS A 220 36.11 -5.03 16.65
CA LYS A 220 35.06 -5.49 15.74
C LYS A 220 33.92 -6.19 16.45
N ASN A 221 34.20 -6.89 17.54
CA ASN A 221 33.16 -7.52 18.35
C ASN A 221 32.35 -6.49 19.13
N LYS A 222 32.93 -5.34 19.49
CA LYS A 222 32.21 -4.22 20.11
C LYS A 222 31.24 -3.57 19.13
N ASP A 223 31.66 -3.37 17.88
CA ASP A 223 30.82 -2.72 16.86
C ASP A 223 29.52 -3.51 16.59
N ILE A 224 29.59 -4.84 16.45
CA ILE A 224 28.41 -5.66 16.25
C ILE A 224 27.49 -5.67 17.48
N ILE A 225 28.03 -5.61 18.69
CA ILE A 225 27.25 -5.54 19.93
C ILE A 225 26.49 -4.21 19.99
N ILE A 226 27.17 -3.10 19.72
CA ILE A 226 26.56 -1.77 19.70
C ILE A 226 25.47 -1.70 18.63
N TRP A 227 25.78 -2.18 17.43
CA TRP A 227 24.83 -2.22 16.33
C TRP A 227 23.59 -3.06 16.67
N TYR A 228 23.79 -4.24 17.27
CA TYR A 228 22.68 -5.10 17.67
C TYR A 228 21.84 -4.48 18.80
N SER A 229 22.49 -3.82 19.76
CA SER A 229 21.79 -3.07 20.81
C SER A 229 20.91 -1.96 20.24
N ASN A 230 21.37 -1.27 19.21
CA ASN A 230 20.56 -0.27 18.49
C ASN A 230 19.35 -0.91 17.78
N ILE A 231 19.49 -2.12 17.23
CA ILE A 231 18.38 -2.87 16.65
C ILE A 231 17.33 -3.19 17.71
N ILE A 232 17.73 -3.71 18.87
CA ILE A 232 16.81 -4.00 19.97
C ILE A 232 16.11 -2.73 20.44
N ASN A 233 16.86 -1.65 20.65
CA ASN A 233 16.29 -0.37 21.10
C ASN A 233 15.28 0.19 20.08
N TYR A 234 15.56 0.08 18.80
CA TYR A 234 14.59 0.44 17.77
C TYR A 234 13.29 -0.36 17.88
N PHE A 235 13.36 -1.69 18.01
CA PHE A 235 12.15 -2.50 18.16
C PHE A 235 11.44 -2.26 19.50
N LYS A 236 12.14 -1.93 20.58
CA LYS A 236 11.53 -1.52 21.87
C LYS A 236 10.62 -0.30 21.71
N THR A 237 10.91 0.62 20.77
CA THR A 237 10.00 1.74 20.47
C THR A 237 8.68 1.29 19.85
N LYS A 238 8.62 0.10 19.29
CA LYS A 238 7.44 -0.51 18.63
C LYS A 238 6.79 -1.56 19.57
N LYS A 239 6.35 -1.14 20.76
CA LYS A 239 5.95 -1.98 21.90
C LYS A 239 5.25 -3.30 21.55
N ASN A 240 4.14 -3.23 20.80
CA ASN A 240 3.35 -4.44 20.48
C ASN A 240 4.11 -5.44 19.61
N LEU A 241 4.92 -4.95 18.67
CA LEU A 241 5.75 -5.81 17.81
C LEU A 241 6.90 -6.40 18.62
N TYR A 242 7.52 -5.61 19.49
CA TYR A 242 8.66 -6.05 20.30
C TYR A 242 8.31 -7.27 21.16
N GLU A 243 7.17 -7.26 21.85
CA GLU A 243 6.72 -8.40 22.66
C GLU A 243 6.56 -9.68 21.81
N ASP A 244 6.08 -9.56 20.56
CA ASP A 244 5.89 -10.71 19.68
C ASP A 244 7.21 -11.29 19.15
N ILE A 245 8.28 -10.48 19.02
CA ILE A 245 9.58 -10.89 18.46
C ILE A 245 10.70 -10.99 19.49
N LYS A 246 10.47 -10.60 20.74
CA LYS A 246 11.46 -10.52 21.81
C LYS A 246 12.27 -11.81 21.98
N ASN A 247 11.58 -12.96 22.02
CA ASN A 247 12.26 -14.25 22.18
C ASN A 247 13.20 -14.53 21.00
N SER A 248 12.78 -14.23 19.77
CA SER A 248 13.61 -14.44 18.58
C SER A 248 14.81 -13.46 18.51
N LEU A 249 14.68 -12.26 19.09
CA LEU A 249 15.82 -11.34 19.28
C LEU A 249 16.75 -11.85 20.38
N ASN A 250 16.22 -12.40 21.48
CA ASN A 250 17.06 -12.97 22.55
C ASN A 250 17.89 -14.15 22.05
N ASP A 251 17.38 -14.97 21.14
CA ASP A 251 18.17 -16.01 20.49
C ASP A 251 19.43 -15.46 19.79
N CYS A 252 19.33 -14.23 19.21
CA CYS A 252 20.50 -13.55 18.65
C CYS A 252 21.51 -13.11 19.71
N LEU A 253 21.05 -12.69 20.91
CA LEU A 253 21.95 -12.33 22.02
C LEU A 253 22.77 -13.53 22.49
N ILE A 254 22.17 -14.70 22.56
CA ILE A 254 22.86 -15.95 22.91
C ILE A 254 24.00 -16.22 21.90
N LEU A 255 23.76 -15.96 20.62
CA LEU A 255 24.79 -16.09 19.58
C LEU A 255 25.98 -15.12 19.75
N LEU A 256 25.72 -13.95 20.32
CA LEU A 256 26.74 -12.93 20.63
C LEU A 256 27.42 -13.16 21.97
N ASN A 257 27.00 -14.18 22.76
CA ASN A 257 27.46 -14.43 24.14
C ASN A 257 27.27 -13.22 25.09
N ILE A 258 26.16 -12.50 24.90
CA ILE A 258 25.83 -11.33 25.71
C ILE A 258 24.69 -11.70 26.65
N ASN A 259 24.85 -11.36 27.94
CA ASN A 259 23.76 -11.47 28.90
C ASN A 259 22.73 -10.35 28.69
N GLU A 260 21.42 -10.68 28.75
CA GLU A 260 20.30 -9.75 28.55
C GLU A 260 20.34 -8.50 29.47
N ASN A 261 21.07 -8.56 30.59
CA ASN A 261 21.17 -7.48 31.57
C ASN A 261 22.20 -6.39 31.21
N ILE A 262 22.87 -6.49 30.04
CA ILE A 262 23.90 -5.54 29.59
C ILE A 262 23.37 -4.59 28.51
N ILE A 263 22.19 -4.80 28.00
CA ILE A 263 21.49 -4.01 26.98
C ILE A 263 20.21 -3.43 27.58
#